data_9a289f28cf8cae77cdaf888e257c373c
#
_entry.id   9a289f28cf8cae77cdaf888e257c373c
#
_cell.length_a   1.000
_cell.length_b   1.000
_cell.length_c   1.000
_cell.angle_alpha   90.00
_cell.angle_beta   90.00
_cell.angle_gamma   90.00
#
_symmetry.space_group_name_H-M   'P 1'
#
loop_
_entity.id
_entity.type
_entity.pdbx_description
1 polymer ?
#
loop_
_entity_poly.entity_id
_entity_poly.type
_entity_poly.pdbx_seq_one_letter_code
_entity_poly.pdbx_strand_id
1 'polypeptide(L)'
;MSNYVSLGIFIAIIVLVWIVDGKKFKKEGFLFYLRRTKWGVDGIHSIGSRYSSLLKRFGTLGVIFAFGLVGLLYYFKTIGKEKKISRGKCALITVLYTVFASGFIYLLHDMLFASIVKQFDLMFFGGALIYVLEILAFLFGMAGYTMFSLSYGVVSVFAGSTTESSVQLVLPVEVSESSSLPIVSVPLVVWLVSIFIILTVHELAHAFVSSSVGLKVKSIGYGFFAILPIGFVEPDELKISKVGSLDRSRIYSAGAFNNVISAIIIAVILISTVFVSAKVIDNRYGEIYEYNGVGYSVLPPEDGVELPSSVLPESGVIIGLNGEKIDRFDDFIGVLENVGPDENLSILINDTSYDITTVVNPQNSSRGFIGINGFYNSRELKDEFKGSLLVQFIEA
;
A
#
# COMPACT_ATOMS: atom_id res chain seq x y z
N MET A 1 -3.21 3.66 -22.74
CA MET A 1 -4.11 2.88 -23.65
C MET A 1 -5.53 3.31 -23.35
N SER A 2 -6.37 3.61 -24.34
CA SER A 2 -7.76 3.99 -24.04
C SER A 2 -8.50 2.82 -23.39
N ASN A 3 -9.44 3.09 -22.48
CA ASN A 3 -10.23 2.07 -21.78
C ASN A 3 -10.96 1.13 -22.75
N TYR A 4 -11.33 1.63 -23.93
CA TYR A 4 -11.98 0.83 -24.98
C TYR A 4 -11.06 -0.24 -25.58
N VAL A 5 -9.76 0.06 -25.76
CA VAL A 5 -8.78 -0.94 -26.23
C VAL A 5 -8.57 -2.02 -25.19
N SER A 6 -8.47 -1.63 -23.93
CA SER A 6 -8.34 -2.57 -22.79
C SER A 6 -9.56 -3.48 -22.66
N LEU A 7 -10.76 -2.93 -22.81
CA LEU A 7 -12.01 -3.70 -22.82
C LEU A 7 -12.07 -4.66 -24.02
N GLY A 8 -11.66 -4.21 -25.20
CA GLY A 8 -11.60 -5.04 -26.40
C GLY A 8 -10.65 -6.23 -26.23
N ILE A 9 -9.46 -6.01 -25.68
CA ILE A 9 -8.49 -7.08 -25.38
C ILE A 9 -9.08 -8.06 -24.35
N PHE A 10 -9.72 -7.57 -23.31
CA PHE A 10 -10.34 -8.43 -22.28
C PHE A 10 -11.44 -9.31 -22.87
N ILE A 11 -12.35 -8.74 -23.66
CA ILE A 11 -13.41 -9.51 -24.35
C ILE A 11 -12.78 -10.55 -25.29
N ALA A 12 -11.74 -10.19 -26.04
CA ALA A 12 -11.04 -11.11 -26.92
C ALA A 12 -10.43 -12.30 -26.15
N ILE A 13 -9.84 -12.05 -24.97
CA ILE A 13 -9.31 -13.11 -24.11
C ILE A 13 -10.43 -14.04 -23.63
N ILE A 14 -11.57 -13.50 -23.17
CA ILE A 14 -12.71 -14.32 -22.76
C ILE A 14 -13.20 -15.19 -23.92
N VAL A 15 -13.39 -14.59 -25.10
CA VAL A 15 -13.83 -15.32 -26.31
C VAL A 15 -12.84 -16.42 -26.67
N LEU A 16 -11.54 -16.13 -26.62
CA LEU A 16 -10.50 -17.13 -26.88
C LEU A 16 -10.57 -18.30 -25.89
N VAL A 17 -10.71 -18.02 -24.58
CA VAL A 17 -10.88 -19.05 -23.55
C VAL A 17 -12.13 -19.89 -23.81
N TRP A 18 -13.24 -19.28 -24.23
CA TRP A 18 -14.47 -20.00 -24.59
C TRP A 18 -14.30 -20.83 -25.85
N ILE A 19 -13.56 -20.37 -26.85
CA ILE A 19 -13.27 -21.16 -28.07
C ILE A 19 -12.41 -22.38 -27.73
N VAL A 20 -11.36 -22.20 -26.93
CA VAL A 20 -10.37 -23.24 -26.64
C VAL A 20 -10.92 -24.26 -25.61
N ASP A 21 -11.56 -23.79 -24.56
CA ASP A 21 -11.93 -24.62 -23.39
C ASP A 21 -13.44 -24.66 -23.12
N GLY A 22 -14.27 -23.99 -23.88
CA GLY A 22 -15.71 -23.81 -23.63
C GLY A 22 -16.47 -25.11 -23.38
N LYS A 23 -16.12 -26.19 -24.12
CA LYS A 23 -16.73 -27.52 -23.92
C LYS A 23 -16.42 -28.16 -22.55
N LYS A 24 -15.39 -27.69 -21.86
CA LYS A 24 -14.95 -28.22 -20.55
C LYS A 24 -15.57 -27.47 -19.37
N PHE A 25 -16.18 -26.31 -19.64
CA PHE A 25 -16.90 -25.57 -18.60
C PHE A 25 -18.22 -26.25 -18.26
N LYS A 26 -18.45 -26.42 -16.97
CA LYS A 26 -19.74 -26.85 -16.44
C LYS A 26 -20.44 -25.66 -15.82
N LYS A 27 -21.70 -25.48 -16.19
CA LYS A 27 -22.56 -24.45 -15.59
C LYS A 27 -22.99 -24.90 -14.19
N GLU A 28 -22.70 -24.07 -13.19
CA GLU A 28 -23.09 -24.29 -11.79
C GLU A 28 -23.85 -23.06 -11.29
N GLY A 29 -25.19 -23.13 -11.30
CA GLY A 29 -26.02 -21.97 -10.96
C GLY A 29 -26.26 -21.01 -12.12
N PHE A 30 -26.71 -19.78 -11.78
CA PHE A 30 -27.22 -18.85 -12.79
C PHE A 30 -26.12 -18.25 -13.68
N LEU A 31 -24.97 -17.88 -13.09
CA LEU A 31 -23.90 -17.16 -13.78
C LEU A 31 -22.52 -17.79 -13.62
N PHE A 32 -22.42 -18.97 -12.97
CA PHE A 32 -21.14 -19.62 -12.72
C PHE A 32 -20.85 -20.65 -13.81
N TYR A 33 -19.67 -20.53 -14.39
CA TYR A 33 -19.10 -21.47 -15.34
C TYR A 33 -17.73 -21.91 -14.83
N LEU A 34 -17.58 -23.16 -14.44
CA LEU A 34 -16.38 -23.68 -13.78
C LEU A 34 -15.72 -24.77 -14.62
N ARG A 35 -14.41 -24.64 -14.79
CA ARG A 35 -13.57 -25.69 -15.38
C ARG A 35 -12.67 -26.28 -14.31
N ARG A 36 -12.93 -27.54 -13.99
CA ARG A 36 -12.15 -28.32 -13.02
C ARG A 36 -10.98 -29.04 -13.69
N THR A 37 -9.85 -29.09 -13.01
CA THR A 37 -8.68 -29.87 -13.41
C THR A 37 -8.04 -30.52 -12.19
N LYS A 38 -7.34 -31.62 -12.42
CA LYS A 38 -6.46 -32.24 -11.42
C LYS A 38 -5.00 -31.82 -11.60
N TRP A 39 -4.72 -31.05 -12.63
CA TRP A 39 -3.36 -30.57 -12.88
C TRP A 39 -2.89 -29.70 -11.70
N GLY A 40 -1.71 -30.02 -11.15
CA GLY A 40 -1.14 -29.31 -9.98
C GLY A 40 -1.62 -29.83 -8.61
N VAL A 41 -2.67 -30.67 -8.53
CA VAL A 41 -3.19 -31.19 -7.25
C VAL A 41 -2.13 -32.03 -6.52
N ASP A 42 -1.38 -32.86 -7.25
CA ASP A 42 -0.31 -33.69 -6.67
C ASP A 42 0.84 -32.81 -6.13
N GLY A 43 1.16 -31.71 -6.81
CA GLY A 43 2.11 -30.72 -6.34
C GLY A 43 1.66 -30.06 -5.03
N ILE A 44 0.37 -29.68 -4.92
CA ILE A 44 -0.21 -29.15 -3.69
C ILE A 44 -0.08 -30.18 -2.54
N HIS A 45 -0.39 -31.43 -2.80
CA HIS A 45 -0.27 -32.49 -1.78
C HIS A 45 1.18 -32.73 -1.38
N SER A 46 2.11 -32.75 -2.33
CA SER A 46 3.54 -32.91 -2.07
C SER A 46 4.08 -31.76 -1.20
N ILE A 47 3.76 -30.50 -1.56
CA ILE A 47 4.17 -29.33 -0.79
C ILE A 47 3.50 -29.32 0.58
N GLY A 48 2.18 -29.57 0.63
CA GLY A 48 1.41 -29.59 1.86
C GLY A 48 1.90 -30.61 2.88
N SER A 49 2.27 -31.82 2.43
CA SER A 49 2.82 -32.86 3.29
C SER A 49 4.25 -32.55 3.71
N ARG A 50 5.12 -32.15 2.75
CA ARG A 50 6.53 -31.85 2.99
C ARG A 50 6.73 -30.70 3.97
N TYR A 51 5.94 -29.63 3.84
CA TYR A 51 6.04 -28.42 4.66
C TYR A 51 4.90 -28.31 5.69
N SER A 52 4.30 -29.43 6.08
CA SER A 52 3.13 -29.47 6.96
C SER A 52 3.30 -28.65 8.25
N SER A 53 4.45 -28.76 8.92
CA SER A 53 4.72 -28.00 10.15
C SER A 53 4.75 -26.47 9.91
N LEU A 54 5.36 -26.04 8.82
CA LEU A 54 5.44 -24.61 8.44
C LEU A 54 4.05 -24.07 8.08
N LEU A 55 3.33 -24.80 7.24
CA LEU A 55 1.97 -24.40 6.80
C LEU A 55 0.96 -24.37 7.95
N LYS A 56 1.06 -25.29 8.91
CA LYS A 56 0.26 -25.23 10.14
C LYS A 56 0.60 -24.02 11.01
N ARG A 57 1.88 -23.64 11.10
CA ARG A 57 2.29 -22.40 11.79
C ARG A 57 1.76 -21.18 11.06
N PHE A 58 1.90 -21.14 9.72
CA PHE A 58 1.35 -20.09 8.87
C PHE A 58 -0.17 -19.94 9.09
N GLY A 59 -0.94 -21.03 9.05
CA GLY A 59 -2.36 -21.00 9.35
C GLY A 59 -2.67 -20.53 10.78
N THR A 60 -1.80 -20.88 11.76
CA THR A 60 -1.96 -20.38 13.15
C THR A 60 -1.74 -18.86 13.22
N LEU A 61 -0.73 -18.35 12.53
CA LEU A 61 -0.54 -16.90 12.43
C LEU A 61 -1.73 -16.22 11.77
N GLY A 62 -2.31 -16.84 10.74
CA GLY A 62 -3.55 -16.38 10.14
C GLY A 62 -4.73 -16.31 11.11
N VAL A 63 -4.90 -17.31 12.00
CA VAL A 63 -5.93 -17.27 13.05
C VAL A 63 -5.68 -16.12 14.03
N ILE A 64 -4.43 -15.92 14.45
CA ILE A 64 -4.08 -14.84 15.39
C ILE A 64 -4.27 -13.48 14.70
N PHE A 65 -3.87 -13.34 13.46
CA PHE A 65 -4.07 -12.12 12.68
C PHE A 65 -5.56 -11.78 12.49
N ALA A 66 -6.36 -12.80 12.13
CA ALA A 66 -7.79 -12.61 11.92
C ALA A 66 -8.56 -12.25 13.20
N PHE A 67 -8.21 -12.88 14.34
CA PHE A 67 -8.96 -12.79 15.59
C PHE A 67 -8.17 -12.18 16.77
N GLY A 68 -7.00 -11.64 16.54
CA GLY A 68 -6.21 -10.90 17.54
C GLY A 68 -5.86 -11.71 18.78
N LEU A 69 -5.94 -11.06 19.94
CA LEU A 69 -5.72 -11.71 21.23
C LEU A 69 -6.68 -12.88 21.49
N VAL A 70 -7.92 -12.76 21.05
CA VAL A 70 -8.90 -13.86 21.16
C VAL A 70 -8.43 -15.09 20.37
N GLY A 71 -7.89 -14.88 19.16
CA GLY A 71 -7.29 -15.94 18.34
C GLY A 71 -6.09 -16.61 19.02
N LEU A 72 -5.23 -15.82 19.68
CA LEU A 72 -4.09 -16.31 20.43
C LEU A 72 -4.52 -17.14 21.65
N LEU A 73 -5.48 -16.65 22.42
CA LEU A 73 -6.04 -17.39 23.59
C LEU A 73 -6.73 -18.69 23.16
N TYR A 74 -7.44 -18.64 22.04
CA TYR A 74 -8.05 -19.83 21.44
C TYR A 74 -6.99 -20.86 21.04
N TYR A 75 -5.90 -20.44 20.43
CA TYR A 75 -4.76 -21.29 20.13
C TYR A 75 -4.18 -21.95 21.38
N PHE A 76 -3.92 -21.19 22.46
CA PHE A 76 -3.39 -21.75 23.70
C PHE A 76 -4.37 -22.76 24.35
N LYS A 77 -5.66 -22.43 24.37
CA LYS A 77 -6.69 -23.35 24.91
C LYS A 77 -6.75 -24.67 24.15
N THR A 78 -6.61 -24.60 22.83
CA THR A 78 -6.77 -25.81 21.98
C THR A 78 -5.50 -26.66 22.01
N ILE A 79 -4.32 -26.06 21.86
CA ILE A 79 -3.05 -26.80 21.94
C ILE A 79 -2.75 -27.29 23.36
N GLY A 80 -3.14 -26.54 24.37
CA GLY A 80 -2.95 -26.95 25.77
C GLY A 80 -3.67 -28.24 26.13
N LYS A 81 -4.71 -28.62 25.38
CA LYS A 81 -5.37 -29.90 25.52
C LYS A 81 -4.58 -31.07 24.88
N GLU A 82 -3.82 -30.78 23.83
CA GLU A 82 -3.05 -31.77 23.05
C GLU A 82 -1.60 -31.90 23.52
N LYS A 83 -0.98 -30.78 23.90
CA LYS A 83 0.41 -30.69 24.33
C LYS A 83 0.53 -29.75 25.53
N LYS A 84 1.23 -30.19 26.60
CA LYS A 84 1.58 -29.33 27.73
C LYS A 84 2.52 -28.21 27.26
N ILE A 85 1.98 -27.03 26.98
CA ILE A 85 2.78 -25.83 26.73
C ILE A 85 3.18 -25.28 28.10
N SER A 86 4.48 -25.01 28.29
CA SER A 86 4.93 -24.38 29.53
C SER A 86 4.36 -22.95 29.66
N ARG A 87 4.03 -22.55 30.89
CA ARG A 87 3.55 -21.19 31.19
C ARG A 87 4.49 -20.11 30.67
N GLY A 88 5.81 -20.32 30.76
CA GLY A 88 6.81 -19.40 30.23
C GLY A 88 6.73 -19.21 28.72
N LYS A 89 6.49 -20.29 27.93
CA LYS A 89 6.28 -20.17 26.49
C LYS A 89 4.99 -19.40 26.14
N CYS A 90 3.91 -19.66 26.87
CA CYS A 90 2.67 -18.88 26.68
C CYS A 90 2.91 -17.39 26.95
N ALA A 91 3.57 -17.06 28.07
CA ALA A 91 3.90 -15.69 28.42
C ALA A 91 4.77 -15.03 27.34
N LEU A 92 5.84 -15.70 26.89
CA LEU A 92 6.71 -15.18 25.83
C LEU A 92 5.95 -14.89 24.55
N ILE A 93 5.09 -15.83 24.08
CA ILE A 93 4.32 -15.65 22.85
C ILE A 93 3.32 -14.48 23.02
N THR A 94 2.71 -14.33 24.21
CA THR A 94 1.80 -13.23 24.49
C THR A 94 2.53 -11.88 24.47
N VAL A 95 3.73 -11.80 25.07
CA VAL A 95 4.57 -10.59 25.01
C VAL A 95 4.94 -10.26 23.56
N LEU A 96 5.41 -11.24 22.80
CA LEU A 96 5.74 -11.04 21.38
C LEU A 96 4.53 -10.57 20.56
N TYR A 97 3.36 -11.16 20.80
CA TYR A 97 2.10 -10.70 20.19
C TYR A 97 1.81 -9.24 20.56
N THR A 98 1.87 -8.91 21.85
CA THR A 98 1.58 -7.55 22.32
C THR A 98 2.51 -6.52 21.67
N VAL A 99 3.82 -6.78 21.68
CA VAL A 99 4.82 -5.88 21.06
C VAL A 99 4.56 -5.73 19.56
N PHE A 100 4.36 -6.85 18.86
CA PHE A 100 4.12 -6.84 17.41
C PHE A 100 2.80 -6.15 17.06
N ALA A 101 1.70 -6.51 17.73
CA ALA A 101 0.38 -5.95 17.44
C ALA A 101 0.33 -4.45 17.77
N SER A 102 0.89 -4.03 18.91
CA SER A 102 0.95 -2.61 19.26
C SER A 102 1.84 -1.82 18.31
N GLY A 103 3.00 -2.36 17.91
CA GLY A 103 3.87 -1.73 16.91
C GLY A 103 3.21 -1.63 15.55
N PHE A 104 2.50 -2.67 15.11
CA PHE A 104 1.77 -2.68 13.84
C PHE A 104 0.62 -1.67 13.86
N ILE A 105 -0.17 -1.62 14.94
CA ILE A 105 -1.26 -0.65 15.11
C ILE A 105 -0.68 0.78 15.12
N TYR A 106 0.42 1.01 15.83
CA TYR A 106 1.09 2.31 15.85
C TYR A 106 1.54 2.76 14.45
N LEU A 107 2.17 1.88 13.67
CA LEU A 107 2.56 2.17 12.28
C LEU A 107 1.36 2.47 11.37
N LEU A 108 0.22 1.84 11.63
CA LEU A 108 -1.00 2.04 10.87
C LEU A 108 -1.84 3.22 11.40
N HIS A 109 -1.52 3.75 12.59
CA HIS A 109 -2.27 4.81 13.24
C HIS A 109 -2.48 6.00 12.31
N ASP A 110 -1.40 6.58 11.78
CA ASP A 110 -1.47 7.72 10.89
C ASP A 110 -2.09 7.39 9.53
N MET A 111 -1.86 6.20 9.00
CA MET A 111 -2.35 5.80 7.68
C MET A 111 -3.85 5.45 7.67
N LEU A 112 -4.31 4.70 8.67
CA LEU A 112 -5.68 4.16 8.67
C LEU A 112 -6.62 4.96 9.58
N PHE A 113 -6.14 5.48 10.70
CA PHE A 113 -6.98 6.09 11.71
C PHE A 113 -7.00 7.62 11.62
N ALA A 114 -5.88 8.28 11.29
CA ALA A 114 -5.83 9.72 11.13
C ALA A 114 -6.70 10.21 9.95
N SER A 115 -6.79 9.41 8.89
CA SER A 115 -7.70 9.67 7.77
C SER A 115 -9.17 9.67 8.22
N ILE A 116 -9.55 8.72 9.08
CA ILE A 116 -10.90 8.62 9.64
C ILE A 116 -11.23 9.83 10.52
N VAL A 117 -10.27 10.32 11.30
CA VAL A 117 -10.47 11.44 12.24
C VAL A 117 -10.55 12.80 11.56
N LYS A 118 -9.70 13.03 10.55
CA LYS A 118 -9.75 14.26 9.75
C LYS A 118 -11.12 14.48 9.09
N GLN A 119 -11.83 13.40 8.78
CA GLN A 119 -13.17 13.45 8.20
C GLN A 119 -14.25 13.87 9.15
N PHE A 120 -14.04 13.78 10.47
CA PHE A 120 -15.12 13.90 11.44
C PHE A 120 -15.29 15.27 12.06
N ASP A 121 -14.40 16.24 11.85
CA ASP A 121 -14.42 17.57 12.50
C ASP A 121 -14.85 17.54 14.00
N LEU A 122 -14.78 16.36 14.59
CA LEU A 122 -15.17 16.02 15.96
C LEU A 122 -13.90 15.89 16.81
N MET A 123 -13.24 17.02 17.02
CA MET A 123 -11.97 17.11 17.75
C MET A 123 -11.94 16.35 19.09
N PHE A 124 -13.08 16.16 19.74
CA PHE A 124 -13.15 15.50 21.04
C PHE A 124 -13.56 14.02 20.95
N PHE A 125 -14.54 13.67 20.12
CA PHE A 125 -14.98 12.27 19.95
C PHE A 125 -14.12 11.48 18.97
N GLY A 126 -13.48 12.14 18.02
CA GLY A 126 -12.61 11.49 17.04
C GLY A 126 -11.43 10.76 17.65
N GLY A 127 -10.74 11.37 18.61
CA GLY A 127 -9.63 10.73 19.33
C GLY A 127 -10.06 9.49 20.11
N ALA A 128 -11.19 9.55 20.82
CA ALA A 128 -11.72 8.41 21.57
C ALA A 128 -12.09 7.23 20.64
N LEU A 129 -12.64 7.53 19.45
CA LEU A 129 -13.01 6.52 18.46
C LEU A 129 -11.79 5.77 17.93
N ILE A 130 -10.68 6.46 17.67
CA ILE A 130 -9.43 5.82 17.24
C ILE A 130 -8.97 4.79 18.26
N TYR A 131 -8.90 5.19 19.53
CA TYR A 131 -8.47 4.27 20.60
C TYR A 131 -9.40 3.05 20.71
N VAL A 132 -10.71 3.23 20.52
CA VAL A 132 -11.66 2.10 20.49
C VAL A 132 -11.34 1.16 19.30
N LEU A 133 -11.06 1.69 18.12
CA LEU A 133 -10.68 0.90 16.95
C LEU A 133 -9.38 0.14 17.19
N GLU A 134 -8.39 0.78 17.77
CA GLU A 134 -7.11 0.16 18.12
C GLU A 134 -7.30 -0.98 19.15
N ILE A 135 -8.11 -0.75 20.18
CA ILE A 135 -8.43 -1.77 21.16
C ILE A 135 -9.16 -2.94 20.50
N LEU A 136 -10.13 -2.67 19.62
CA LEU A 136 -10.86 -3.72 18.89
C LEU A 136 -9.93 -4.49 17.93
N ALA A 137 -9.04 -3.81 17.23
CA ALA A 137 -8.04 -4.44 16.37
C ALA A 137 -7.06 -5.30 17.21
N PHE A 138 -6.64 -4.84 18.36
CA PHE A 138 -5.79 -5.61 19.27
C PHE A 138 -6.51 -6.86 19.81
N LEU A 139 -7.75 -6.72 20.29
CA LEU A 139 -8.50 -7.80 20.90
C LEU A 139 -9.01 -8.81 19.86
N PHE A 140 -9.57 -8.34 18.77
CA PHE A 140 -10.31 -9.15 17.78
C PHE A 140 -9.65 -9.21 16.42
N GLY A 141 -8.46 -8.63 16.25
CA GLY A 141 -7.70 -8.63 15.01
C GLY A 141 -8.43 -7.92 13.87
N MET A 142 -8.11 -8.33 12.65
CA MET A 142 -8.72 -7.76 11.43
C MET A 142 -10.23 -7.97 11.35
N ALA A 143 -10.75 -9.05 11.92
CA ALA A 143 -12.21 -9.28 11.94
C ALA A 143 -12.93 -8.20 12.77
N GLY A 144 -12.42 -7.88 13.96
CA GLY A 144 -13.00 -6.82 14.80
C GLY A 144 -12.89 -5.45 14.14
N TYR A 145 -11.73 -5.12 13.59
CA TYR A 145 -11.53 -3.88 12.84
C TYR A 145 -12.51 -3.75 11.66
N THR A 146 -12.61 -4.78 10.83
CA THR A 146 -13.47 -4.76 9.64
C THR A 146 -14.94 -4.64 10.01
N MET A 147 -15.40 -5.42 11.00
CA MET A 147 -16.81 -5.35 11.44
C MET A 147 -17.16 -3.97 11.98
N PHE A 148 -16.28 -3.39 12.77
CA PHE A 148 -16.51 -2.04 13.30
C PHE A 148 -16.51 -0.99 12.19
N SER A 149 -15.52 -1.00 11.29
CA SER A 149 -15.43 -0.06 10.16
C SER A 149 -16.67 -0.11 9.27
N LEU A 150 -17.15 -1.33 8.95
CA LEU A 150 -18.37 -1.50 8.17
C LEU A 150 -19.60 -0.97 8.90
N SER A 151 -19.77 -1.35 10.18
CA SER A 151 -20.90 -0.87 11.00
C SER A 151 -20.90 0.62 11.12
N TYR A 152 -19.74 1.21 11.34
CA TYR A 152 -19.56 2.65 11.42
C TYR A 152 -19.91 3.34 10.09
N GLY A 153 -19.42 2.83 8.95
CA GLY A 153 -19.76 3.35 7.62
C GLY A 153 -21.27 3.33 7.34
N VAL A 154 -21.95 2.26 7.74
CA VAL A 154 -23.41 2.17 7.62
C VAL A 154 -24.09 3.23 8.48
N VAL A 155 -23.70 3.36 9.74
CA VAL A 155 -24.31 4.35 10.66
C VAL A 155 -24.08 5.78 10.17
N SER A 156 -22.88 6.11 9.68
CA SER A 156 -22.54 7.44 9.18
C SER A 156 -23.40 7.84 7.97
N VAL A 157 -23.68 6.92 7.06
CA VAL A 157 -24.60 7.15 5.93
C VAL A 157 -26.02 7.44 6.42
N PHE A 158 -26.54 6.66 7.38
CA PHE A 158 -27.88 6.91 7.94
C PHE A 158 -27.97 8.21 8.76
N ALA A 159 -26.86 8.65 9.34
CA ALA A 159 -26.78 9.92 10.07
C ALA A 159 -26.66 11.14 9.13
N GLY A 160 -26.68 10.95 7.81
CA GLY A 160 -26.56 12.04 6.84
C GLY A 160 -25.16 12.65 6.75
N SER A 161 -24.15 11.94 7.24
CA SER A 161 -22.76 12.38 7.15
C SER A 161 -22.29 12.30 5.69
N THR A 162 -21.74 13.39 5.16
CA THR A 162 -21.12 13.46 3.83
C THR A 162 -19.70 12.92 3.81
N THR A 163 -19.28 12.24 4.88
CA THR A 163 -17.92 11.73 5.03
C THR A 163 -17.65 10.58 4.07
N GLU A 164 -16.43 10.52 3.57
CA GLU A 164 -15.96 9.41 2.73
C GLU A 164 -16.16 8.09 3.47
N SER A 165 -16.64 7.09 2.73
CA SER A 165 -16.89 5.77 3.29
C SER A 165 -15.57 5.15 3.75
N SER A 166 -15.58 4.53 4.94
CA SER A 166 -14.46 3.72 5.46
C SER A 166 -14.10 2.54 4.55
N VAL A 167 -14.99 2.21 3.63
CA VAL A 167 -14.81 1.15 2.64
C VAL A 167 -14.98 1.74 1.25
N GLN A 168 -13.92 1.67 0.46
CA GLN A 168 -13.93 2.11 -0.93
C GLN A 168 -13.97 0.89 -1.85
N LEU A 169 -14.80 0.97 -2.87
CA LEU A 169 -14.84 -0.04 -3.93
C LEU A 169 -13.81 0.29 -5.00
N VAL A 170 -12.93 -0.65 -5.27
CA VAL A 170 -11.99 -0.54 -6.38
C VAL A 170 -12.63 -1.10 -7.63
N LEU A 171 -12.99 -0.24 -8.57
CA LEU A 171 -13.71 -0.62 -9.79
C LEU A 171 -12.99 -0.10 -11.05
N PRO A 172 -13.10 -0.83 -12.17
CA PRO A 172 -12.51 -0.41 -13.45
C PRO A 172 -13.44 0.54 -14.20
N VAL A 173 -13.90 1.58 -13.53
CA VAL A 173 -14.82 2.59 -14.09
C VAL A 173 -14.21 3.96 -13.95
N GLU A 174 -14.44 4.83 -14.93
CA GLU A 174 -14.11 6.24 -14.79
C GLU A 174 -15.17 6.89 -13.91
N VAL A 175 -14.75 7.42 -12.78
CA VAL A 175 -15.60 8.15 -11.84
C VAL A 175 -15.30 9.62 -12.01
N SER A 176 -16.34 10.44 -12.19
CA SER A 176 -16.15 11.89 -12.23
C SER A 176 -15.71 12.40 -10.85
N GLU A 177 -14.84 13.39 -10.80
CA GLU A 177 -14.36 14.01 -9.55
C GLU A 177 -15.50 14.56 -8.65
N SER A 178 -16.67 14.80 -9.22
CA SER A 178 -17.87 15.25 -8.52
C SER A 178 -18.71 14.11 -7.91
N SER A 179 -18.29 12.87 -8.08
CA SER A 179 -19.01 11.70 -7.56
C SER A 179 -18.81 11.56 -6.07
N SER A 180 -19.91 11.53 -5.30
CA SER A 180 -19.90 11.22 -3.86
C SER A 180 -19.78 9.72 -3.56
N LEU A 181 -19.63 8.87 -4.58
CA LEU A 181 -19.52 7.43 -4.38
C LEU A 181 -18.11 7.05 -3.92
N PRO A 182 -17.98 6.15 -2.93
CA PRO A 182 -16.68 5.69 -2.42
C PRO A 182 -16.03 4.70 -3.39
N ILE A 183 -15.66 5.16 -4.57
CA ILE A 183 -15.08 4.34 -5.63
C ILE A 183 -13.68 4.83 -5.96
N VAL A 184 -12.71 3.92 -5.88
CA VAL A 184 -11.36 4.11 -6.42
C VAL A 184 -11.36 3.59 -7.85
N SER A 185 -11.16 4.49 -8.82
CA SER A 185 -11.06 4.15 -10.22
C SER A 185 -9.66 3.60 -10.54
N VAL A 186 -9.60 2.46 -11.22
CA VAL A 186 -8.35 1.88 -11.70
C VAL A 186 -8.51 1.40 -13.15
N PRO A 187 -7.44 1.39 -13.95
CA PRO A 187 -7.50 0.84 -15.30
C PRO A 187 -7.96 -0.61 -15.30
N LEU A 188 -8.84 -0.98 -16.24
CA LEU A 188 -9.46 -2.31 -16.31
C LEU A 188 -8.43 -3.45 -16.30
N VAL A 189 -7.32 -3.31 -17.04
CA VAL A 189 -6.28 -4.37 -17.09
C VAL A 189 -5.62 -4.54 -15.73
N VAL A 190 -5.28 -3.44 -15.05
CA VAL A 190 -4.68 -3.47 -13.70
C VAL A 190 -5.64 -4.14 -12.73
N TRP A 191 -6.92 -3.79 -12.78
CA TRP A 191 -7.95 -4.36 -11.93
C TRP A 191 -8.08 -5.88 -12.13
N LEU A 192 -8.16 -6.34 -13.38
CA LEU A 192 -8.28 -7.77 -13.72
C LEU A 192 -7.06 -8.57 -13.29
N VAL A 193 -5.85 -8.06 -13.56
CA VAL A 193 -4.60 -8.73 -13.15
C VAL A 193 -4.50 -8.79 -11.64
N SER A 194 -4.85 -7.71 -10.95
CA SER A 194 -4.83 -7.65 -9.48
C SER A 194 -5.80 -8.65 -8.86
N ILE A 195 -7.05 -8.70 -9.34
CA ILE A 195 -8.05 -9.66 -8.87
C ILE A 195 -7.58 -11.09 -9.13
N PHE A 196 -7.05 -11.38 -10.33
CA PHE A 196 -6.56 -12.71 -10.64
C PHE A 196 -5.44 -13.15 -9.70
N ILE A 197 -4.47 -12.28 -9.42
CA ILE A 197 -3.38 -12.57 -8.49
C ILE A 197 -3.93 -12.78 -7.08
N ILE A 198 -4.75 -11.85 -6.57
CA ILE A 198 -5.31 -11.89 -5.22
C ILE A 198 -6.10 -13.19 -5.01
N LEU A 199 -6.99 -13.54 -5.93
CA LEU A 199 -7.78 -14.76 -5.85
C LEU A 199 -6.90 -16.01 -5.92
N THR A 200 -5.91 -16.03 -6.82
CA THR A 200 -5.03 -17.19 -6.98
C THR A 200 -4.22 -17.46 -5.71
N VAL A 201 -3.58 -16.44 -5.13
CA VAL A 201 -2.78 -16.61 -3.91
C VAL A 201 -3.66 -16.97 -2.70
N HIS A 202 -4.88 -16.42 -2.64
CA HIS A 202 -5.89 -16.73 -1.63
C HIS A 202 -6.28 -18.22 -1.66
N GLU A 203 -6.70 -18.70 -2.81
CA GLU A 203 -7.15 -20.08 -2.99
C GLU A 203 -6.01 -21.09 -2.79
N LEU A 204 -4.82 -20.78 -3.26
CA LEU A 204 -3.63 -21.63 -3.04
C LEU A 204 -3.29 -21.76 -1.56
N ALA A 205 -3.46 -20.70 -0.77
CA ALA A 205 -3.23 -20.77 0.68
C ALA A 205 -4.21 -21.74 1.35
N HIS A 206 -5.49 -21.70 1.01
CA HIS A 206 -6.46 -22.66 1.48
C HIS A 206 -6.07 -24.08 1.10
N ALA A 207 -5.63 -24.29 -0.13
CA ALA A 207 -5.20 -25.60 -0.62
C ALA A 207 -4.00 -26.17 0.15
N PHE A 208 -2.94 -25.37 0.31
CA PHE A 208 -1.73 -25.79 1.00
C PHE A 208 -1.98 -26.08 2.48
N VAL A 209 -2.74 -25.21 3.18
CA VAL A 209 -3.05 -25.42 4.58
C VAL A 209 -3.98 -26.63 4.74
N SER A 210 -4.98 -26.83 3.87
CA SER A 210 -5.83 -28.03 3.86
C SER A 210 -4.99 -29.30 3.68
N SER A 211 -4.09 -29.29 2.72
CA SER A 211 -3.21 -30.44 2.47
C SER A 211 -2.26 -30.69 3.65
N SER A 212 -1.80 -29.66 4.35
CA SER A 212 -0.92 -29.80 5.52
C SER A 212 -1.58 -30.49 6.72
N VAL A 213 -2.90 -30.43 6.81
CA VAL A 213 -3.69 -31.13 7.84
C VAL A 213 -4.25 -32.48 7.38
N GLY A 214 -3.80 -32.97 6.23
CA GLY A 214 -4.15 -34.27 5.67
C GLY A 214 -5.47 -34.29 4.89
N LEU A 215 -6.04 -33.14 4.58
CA LEU A 215 -7.20 -33.07 3.70
C LEU A 215 -6.79 -33.16 2.23
N LYS A 216 -7.57 -33.91 1.46
CA LYS A 216 -7.36 -33.99 0.01
C LYS A 216 -8.01 -32.80 -0.69
N VAL A 217 -7.29 -32.18 -1.58
CA VAL A 217 -7.82 -31.27 -2.59
C VAL A 217 -8.35 -32.14 -3.73
N LYS A 218 -9.62 -32.00 -4.08
CA LYS A 218 -10.28 -32.80 -5.12
C LYS A 218 -9.95 -32.30 -6.52
N SER A 219 -10.01 -31.00 -6.68
CA SER A 219 -9.73 -30.30 -7.93
C SER A 219 -9.29 -28.87 -7.68
N ILE A 220 -8.64 -28.31 -8.66
CA ILE A 220 -8.43 -26.88 -8.81
C ILE A 220 -9.03 -26.45 -10.12
N GLY A 221 -9.25 -25.18 -10.30
CA GLY A 221 -9.79 -24.72 -11.56
C GLY A 221 -9.88 -23.21 -11.67
N TYR A 222 -10.41 -22.83 -12.80
CA TYR A 222 -10.79 -21.47 -13.09
C TYR A 222 -12.17 -21.44 -13.70
N GLY A 223 -12.76 -20.28 -13.68
CA GLY A 223 -14.10 -20.12 -14.21
C GLY A 223 -14.45 -18.66 -14.39
N PHE A 224 -15.73 -18.46 -14.62
CA PHE A 224 -16.31 -17.14 -14.75
C PHE A 224 -17.54 -17.02 -13.86
N PHE A 225 -17.62 -15.92 -13.12
CA PHE A 225 -18.87 -15.42 -12.58
C PHE A 225 -19.35 -14.31 -13.51
N ALA A 226 -20.37 -14.57 -14.30
CA ALA A 226 -20.72 -13.78 -15.46
C ALA A 226 -19.50 -13.61 -16.40
N ILE A 227 -18.89 -12.44 -16.42
CA ILE A 227 -17.68 -12.11 -17.20
C ILE A 227 -16.42 -12.03 -16.33
N LEU A 228 -16.54 -12.08 -15.01
CA LEU A 228 -15.40 -11.95 -14.10
C LEU A 228 -14.65 -13.27 -13.99
N PRO A 229 -13.35 -13.29 -14.27
CA PRO A 229 -12.54 -14.49 -14.08
C PRO A 229 -12.43 -14.81 -12.60
N ILE A 230 -12.60 -16.08 -12.24
CA ILE A 230 -12.43 -16.60 -10.90
C ILE A 230 -11.49 -17.80 -10.91
N GLY A 231 -10.61 -17.88 -9.91
CA GLY A 231 -9.87 -19.11 -9.58
C GLY A 231 -10.54 -19.78 -8.39
N PHE A 232 -10.41 -21.08 -8.27
CA PHE A 232 -10.92 -21.81 -7.12
C PHE A 232 -10.11 -23.06 -6.84
N VAL A 233 -10.14 -23.46 -5.58
CA VAL A 233 -9.65 -24.75 -5.09
C VAL A 233 -10.81 -25.46 -4.40
N GLU A 234 -10.96 -26.75 -4.65
CA GLU A 234 -12.03 -27.57 -4.09
C GLU A 234 -11.44 -28.57 -3.08
N PRO A 235 -11.28 -28.19 -1.81
CA PRO A 235 -10.94 -29.15 -0.76
C PRO A 235 -12.13 -30.06 -0.48
N ASP A 236 -11.87 -31.20 0.17
CA ASP A 236 -12.96 -32.13 0.56
C ASP A 236 -13.77 -31.55 1.73
N GLU A 237 -14.80 -30.76 1.41
CA GLU A 237 -15.64 -30.05 2.39
C GLU A 237 -16.26 -30.99 3.44
N LEU A 238 -16.66 -32.22 3.04
CA LEU A 238 -17.23 -33.22 3.97
C LEU A 238 -16.20 -33.62 5.04
N LYS A 239 -14.93 -33.52 4.74
CA LYS A 239 -13.86 -33.82 5.69
C LYS A 239 -13.41 -32.58 6.47
N ILE A 240 -13.59 -31.37 5.97
CA ILE A 240 -13.28 -30.14 6.72
C ILE A 240 -14.09 -30.11 8.03
N SER A 241 -15.35 -30.50 8.01
CA SER A 241 -16.18 -30.55 9.22
C SER A 241 -15.69 -31.53 10.28
N LYS A 242 -14.90 -32.52 9.88
CA LYS A 242 -14.38 -33.60 10.74
C LYS A 242 -13.00 -33.35 11.33
N VAL A 243 -12.24 -32.38 10.79
CA VAL A 243 -10.93 -31.98 11.37
C VAL A 243 -11.12 -31.18 12.64
N GLY A 244 -10.07 -31.13 13.47
CA GLY A 244 -10.08 -30.37 14.71
C GLY A 244 -10.41 -28.88 14.48
N SER A 245 -11.03 -28.27 15.47
CA SER A 245 -11.52 -26.88 15.35
C SER A 245 -10.40 -25.89 15.01
N LEU A 246 -9.19 -26.06 15.56
CA LEU A 246 -8.03 -25.23 15.25
C LEU A 246 -7.57 -25.40 13.79
N ASP A 247 -7.51 -26.62 13.28
CA ASP A 247 -7.11 -26.88 11.90
C ASP A 247 -8.13 -26.30 10.91
N ARG A 248 -9.41 -26.35 11.25
CA ARG A 248 -10.48 -25.70 10.48
C ARG A 248 -10.31 -24.18 10.45
N SER A 249 -10.05 -23.58 11.61
CA SER A 249 -9.77 -22.13 11.69
C SER A 249 -8.51 -21.74 10.89
N ARG A 250 -7.46 -22.58 10.92
CA ARG A 250 -6.24 -22.38 10.11
C ARG A 250 -6.54 -22.35 8.62
N ILE A 251 -7.39 -23.29 8.15
CA ILE A 251 -7.79 -23.34 6.75
C ILE A 251 -8.55 -22.06 6.38
N TYR A 252 -9.56 -21.68 7.14
CA TYR A 252 -10.40 -20.52 6.80
C TYR A 252 -9.66 -19.18 6.87
N SER A 253 -8.73 -19.01 7.78
CA SER A 253 -7.95 -17.76 7.89
C SER A 253 -6.78 -17.67 6.90
N ALA A 254 -6.37 -18.80 6.29
CA ALA A 254 -5.18 -18.87 5.46
C ALA A 254 -5.25 -17.95 4.23
N GLY A 255 -6.39 -17.93 3.54
CA GLY A 255 -6.57 -17.13 2.32
C GLY A 255 -6.42 -15.64 2.58
N ALA A 256 -7.19 -15.10 3.51
CA ALA A 256 -7.14 -13.69 3.87
C ALA A 256 -5.76 -13.28 4.40
N PHE A 257 -5.16 -14.11 5.25
CA PHE A 257 -3.81 -13.85 5.77
C PHE A 257 -2.75 -13.85 4.66
N ASN A 258 -2.85 -14.78 3.70
CA ASN A 258 -1.94 -14.83 2.57
C ASN A 258 -2.06 -13.59 1.65
N ASN A 259 -3.25 -13.04 1.49
CA ASN A 259 -3.43 -11.79 0.74
C ASN A 259 -2.65 -10.64 1.39
N VAL A 260 -2.70 -10.53 2.72
CA VAL A 260 -1.94 -9.49 3.46
C VAL A 260 -0.43 -9.72 3.33
N ILE A 261 0.04 -10.95 3.51
CA ILE A 261 1.47 -11.27 3.33
C ILE A 261 1.92 -10.98 1.89
N SER A 262 1.11 -11.33 0.90
CA SER A 262 1.39 -11.05 -0.51
C SER A 262 1.44 -9.54 -0.77
N ALA A 263 0.53 -8.77 -0.20
CA ALA A 263 0.53 -7.31 -0.30
C ALA A 263 1.80 -6.70 0.31
N ILE A 264 2.24 -7.17 1.48
CA ILE A 264 3.49 -6.73 2.10
C ILE A 264 4.69 -7.07 1.22
N ILE A 265 4.77 -8.29 0.68
CA ILE A 265 5.86 -8.69 -0.21
C ILE A 265 5.90 -7.82 -1.47
N ILE A 266 4.76 -7.58 -2.10
CA ILE A 266 4.65 -6.72 -3.29
C ILE A 266 5.05 -5.28 -2.96
N ALA A 267 4.61 -4.74 -1.82
CA ALA A 267 5.00 -3.41 -1.36
C ALA A 267 6.52 -3.30 -1.15
N VAL A 268 7.14 -4.28 -0.50
CA VAL A 268 8.60 -4.31 -0.31
C VAL A 268 9.33 -4.38 -1.64
N ILE A 269 8.87 -5.21 -2.58
CA ILE A 269 9.46 -5.31 -3.93
C ILE A 269 9.31 -3.96 -4.65
N LEU A 270 8.13 -3.34 -4.61
CA LEU A 270 7.87 -2.06 -5.25
C LEU A 270 8.76 -0.96 -4.67
N ILE A 271 8.79 -0.81 -3.34
CA ILE A 271 9.64 0.19 -2.67
C ILE A 271 11.12 -0.04 -3.01
N SER A 272 11.58 -1.30 -2.97
CA SER A 272 12.95 -1.64 -3.33
C SER A 272 13.26 -1.32 -4.79
N THR A 273 12.32 -1.60 -5.70
CA THR A 273 12.45 -1.30 -7.13
C THR A 273 12.53 0.21 -7.35
N VAL A 274 11.63 0.98 -6.72
CA VAL A 274 11.65 2.45 -6.80
C VAL A 274 12.97 3.01 -6.27
N PHE A 275 13.43 2.53 -5.11
CA PHE A 275 14.69 2.97 -4.51
C PHE A 275 15.91 2.66 -5.39
N VAL A 276 15.99 1.44 -5.93
CA VAL A 276 17.08 1.04 -6.83
C VAL A 276 17.01 1.81 -8.14
N SER A 277 15.81 1.97 -8.71
CA SER A 277 15.61 2.73 -9.94
C SER A 277 15.98 4.19 -9.76
N ALA A 278 15.55 4.82 -8.66
CA ALA A 278 15.91 6.20 -8.33
C ALA A 278 17.43 6.38 -8.27
N LYS A 279 18.14 5.46 -7.59
CA LYS A 279 19.61 5.53 -7.49
C LYS A 279 20.30 5.29 -8.84
N VAL A 280 19.80 4.37 -9.68
CA VAL A 280 20.33 4.14 -11.03
C VAL A 280 20.08 5.37 -11.92
N ILE A 281 18.87 5.93 -11.83
CA ILE A 281 18.50 7.12 -12.58
C ILE A 281 19.35 8.29 -12.13
N ASP A 282 19.52 8.54 -10.82
CA ASP A 282 20.32 9.65 -10.30
C ASP A 282 21.78 9.56 -10.75
N ASN A 283 22.39 8.38 -10.70
CA ASN A 283 23.72 8.15 -11.25
C ASN A 283 23.80 8.44 -12.77
N ARG A 284 22.75 8.07 -13.54
CA ARG A 284 22.71 8.32 -14.98
C ARG A 284 22.36 9.75 -15.31
N TYR A 285 21.53 10.41 -14.50
CA TYR A 285 21.23 11.84 -14.67
C TYR A 285 22.48 12.69 -14.58
N GLY A 286 23.41 12.40 -13.65
CA GLY A 286 24.69 13.10 -13.56
C GLY A 286 25.56 12.94 -14.82
N GLU A 287 25.40 11.86 -15.59
CA GLU A 287 26.07 11.67 -16.88
C GLU A 287 25.36 12.43 -18.02
N ILE A 288 24.03 12.50 -18.00
CA ILE A 288 23.18 12.98 -19.11
C ILE A 288 22.86 14.48 -18.97
N TYR A 289 22.62 14.92 -17.73
CA TYR A 289 22.25 16.30 -17.43
C TYR A 289 23.41 17.06 -16.76
N GLU A 290 23.49 18.34 -17.03
CA GLU A 290 24.30 19.29 -16.28
C GLU A 290 23.39 20.08 -15.34
N TYR A 291 23.77 20.14 -14.07
CA TYR A 291 23.03 20.93 -13.09
C TYR A 291 23.49 22.39 -13.17
N ASN A 292 22.53 23.30 -13.19
CA ASN A 292 22.79 24.72 -13.42
C ASN A 292 22.10 25.62 -12.38
N GLY A 293 21.71 25.08 -11.23
CA GLY A 293 21.16 25.85 -10.14
C GLY A 293 20.02 25.18 -9.40
N VAL A 294 19.38 25.93 -8.52
CA VAL A 294 18.27 25.49 -7.68
C VAL A 294 17.04 26.33 -7.99
N GLY A 295 15.99 25.65 -8.51
CA GLY A 295 14.69 26.28 -8.67
C GLY A 295 14.00 26.48 -7.32
N TYR A 296 13.21 27.55 -7.20
CA TYR A 296 12.48 27.91 -5.98
C TYR A 296 11.13 28.54 -6.31
N SER A 297 10.29 28.67 -5.28
CA SER A 297 9.08 29.48 -5.26
C SER A 297 9.04 30.33 -4.00
N VAL A 298 8.51 31.55 -4.10
CA VAL A 298 8.34 32.45 -2.96
C VAL A 298 7.17 32.00 -2.11
N LEU A 299 7.33 32.02 -0.78
CA LEU A 299 6.23 31.78 0.15
C LEU A 299 5.25 32.95 0.12
N PRO A 300 3.94 32.67 0.09
CA PRO A 300 2.95 33.75 0.24
C PRO A 300 3.11 34.43 1.61
N PRO A 301 2.93 35.74 1.70
CA PRO A 301 2.98 36.45 2.98
C PRO A 301 1.87 35.92 3.91
N GLU A 302 2.25 35.52 5.12
CA GLU A 302 1.30 35.15 6.17
C GLU A 302 1.05 36.35 7.10
N ASP A 303 -0.21 36.67 7.35
CA ASP A 303 -0.69 37.65 8.34
C ASP A 303 -0.03 39.06 8.30
N GLY A 304 0.34 39.52 7.11
CA GLY A 304 0.90 40.87 6.92
C GLY A 304 2.36 41.03 7.30
N VAL A 305 3.08 39.89 7.47
CA VAL A 305 4.54 39.91 7.64
C VAL A 305 5.21 39.86 6.27
N GLU A 306 5.95 40.91 5.92
CA GLU A 306 6.78 40.93 4.72
C GLU A 306 7.99 40.01 4.92
N LEU A 307 8.11 38.98 4.08
CA LEU A 307 9.24 38.06 4.08
C LEU A 307 10.41 38.66 3.25
N PRO A 308 11.67 38.33 3.54
CA PRO A 308 12.82 38.77 2.74
C PRO A 308 12.69 38.44 1.25
N SER A 309 11.99 37.34 0.93
CA SER A 309 11.72 36.92 -0.44
C SER A 309 10.77 37.80 -1.23
N SER A 310 10.12 38.81 -0.61
CA SER A 310 9.16 39.71 -1.30
C SER A 310 9.81 40.52 -2.42
N VAL A 311 11.10 40.73 -2.39
CA VAL A 311 11.87 41.43 -3.44
C VAL A 311 12.37 40.51 -4.56
N LEU A 312 12.21 39.20 -4.39
CA LEU A 312 12.59 38.18 -5.38
C LEU A 312 11.46 37.95 -6.38
N PRO A 313 11.75 37.47 -7.60
CA PRO A 313 10.72 36.93 -8.49
C PRO A 313 9.92 35.80 -7.81
N GLU A 314 8.64 35.68 -8.16
CA GLU A 314 7.77 34.59 -7.59
C GLU A 314 8.36 33.20 -7.73
N SER A 315 9.13 32.95 -8.80
CA SER A 315 9.89 31.73 -9.05
C SER A 315 11.11 32.03 -9.90
N GLY A 316 12.11 31.19 -9.84
CA GLY A 316 13.34 31.34 -10.63
C GLY A 316 14.34 30.24 -10.33
N VAL A 317 15.53 30.37 -10.89
CA VAL A 317 16.65 29.45 -10.65
C VAL A 317 17.80 30.23 -9.98
N ILE A 318 18.14 29.84 -8.76
CA ILE A 318 19.29 30.37 -8.02
C ILE A 318 20.53 29.69 -8.56
N ILE A 319 21.43 30.46 -9.12
CA ILE A 319 22.72 30.02 -9.70
C ILE A 319 23.93 30.49 -8.89
N GLY A 320 23.73 31.35 -7.92
CA GLY A 320 24.79 31.82 -7.02
C GLY A 320 24.25 32.36 -5.71
N LEU A 321 25.06 32.25 -4.65
CA LEU A 321 24.73 32.70 -3.31
C LEU A 321 25.99 33.22 -2.64
N ASN A 322 26.01 34.52 -2.22
CA ASN A 322 27.17 35.19 -1.66
C ASN A 322 28.46 35.07 -2.51
N GLY A 323 28.31 35.02 -3.84
CA GLY A 323 29.41 34.85 -4.77
C GLY A 323 29.89 33.42 -4.98
N GLU A 324 29.34 32.46 -4.27
CA GLU A 324 29.56 31.04 -4.52
C GLU A 324 28.61 30.53 -5.59
N LYS A 325 29.11 29.71 -6.52
CA LYS A 325 28.29 29.07 -7.56
C LYS A 325 27.43 27.99 -6.94
N ILE A 326 26.16 28.00 -7.29
CA ILE A 326 25.19 26.98 -6.86
C ILE A 326 24.78 26.13 -8.08
N ASP A 327 25.21 24.89 -8.10
CA ASP A 327 24.82 23.93 -9.13
C ASP A 327 23.68 23.02 -8.65
N ARG A 328 23.68 22.67 -7.35
CA ARG A 328 22.71 21.71 -6.75
C ARG A 328 22.18 22.25 -5.42
N PHE A 329 21.10 21.59 -4.98
CA PHE A 329 20.47 21.92 -3.70
C PHE A 329 21.40 21.72 -2.49
N ASP A 330 22.30 20.73 -2.55
CA ASP A 330 23.29 20.53 -1.47
C ASP A 330 24.26 21.71 -1.35
N ASP A 331 24.69 22.31 -2.48
CA ASP A 331 25.52 23.49 -2.48
C ASP A 331 24.78 24.68 -1.84
N PHE A 332 23.50 24.85 -2.23
CA PHE A 332 22.62 25.89 -1.68
C PHE A 332 22.45 25.75 -0.17
N ILE A 333 22.18 24.57 0.32
CA ILE A 333 22.05 24.31 1.77
C ILE A 333 23.38 24.53 2.48
N GLY A 334 24.51 24.11 1.89
CA GLY A 334 25.84 24.27 2.47
C GLY A 334 26.18 25.74 2.75
N VAL A 335 25.80 26.66 1.86
CA VAL A 335 25.98 28.12 2.07
C VAL A 335 24.99 28.62 3.11
N LEU A 336 23.71 28.27 3.02
CA LEU A 336 22.67 28.73 3.96
C LEU A 336 22.88 28.26 5.41
N GLU A 337 23.49 27.10 5.61
CA GLU A 337 23.78 26.60 6.96
C GLU A 337 24.71 27.53 7.76
N ASN A 338 25.50 28.34 7.06
CA ASN A 338 26.44 29.31 7.66
C ASN A 338 25.87 30.72 7.75
N VAL A 339 24.62 30.96 7.33
CA VAL A 339 23.99 32.28 7.33
C VAL A 339 23.10 32.41 8.57
N GLY A 340 23.41 33.41 9.41
CA GLY A 340 22.62 33.76 10.59
C GLY A 340 21.43 34.68 10.26
N PRO A 341 20.59 34.98 11.27
CA PRO A 341 19.54 35.98 11.14
C PRO A 341 20.18 37.40 11.05
N ASP A 342 19.46 38.33 10.40
CA ASP A 342 19.87 39.72 10.17
C ASP A 342 21.18 39.88 9.34
N GLU A 343 21.56 38.85 8.60
CA GLU A 343 22.68 38.90 7.67
C GLU A 343 22.25 39.26 6.25
N ASN A 344 23.10 40.03 5.56
CA ASN A 344 22.88 40.33 4.15
C ASN A 344 23.32 39.17 3.28
N LEU A 345 22.43 38.75 2.39
CA LEU A 345 22.63 37.66 1.47
C LEU A 345 22.45 38.14 0.02
N SER A 346 23.47 37.96 -0.81
CA SER A 346 23.38 38.24 -2.25
C SER A 346 23.00 36.95 -2.99
N ILE A 347 21.85 36.98 -3.68
CA ILE A 347 21.30 35.84 -4.42
C ILE A 347 21.34 36.16 -5.91
N LEU A 348 22.02 35.35 -6.68
CA LEU A 348 22.03 35.43 -8.14
C LEU A 348 20.94 34.52 -8.73
N ILE A 349 19.94 35.13 -9.37
CA ILE A 349 18.79 34.44 -9.98
C ILE A 349 18.75 34.81 -11.45
N ASN A 350 18.82 33.81 -12.34
CA ASN A 350 18.77 34.03 -13.79
C ASN A 350 19.62 35.22 -14.25
N ASP A 351 20.89 35.30 -13.82
CA ASP A 351 21.86 36.37 -14.11
C ASP A 351 21.56 37.76 -13.48
N THR A 352 20.55 37.88 -12.61
CA THR A 352 20.24 39.09 -11.87
C THR A 352 20.56 38.91 -10.39
N SER A 353 21.31 39.83 -9.79
CA SER A 353 21.65 39.79 -8.36
C SER A 353 20.60 40.53 -7.53
N TYR A 354 20.17 39.88 -6.44
CA TYR A 354 19.27 40.43 -5.45
C TYR A 354 19.91 40.38 -4.07
N ASP A 355 19.92 41.52 -3.39
CA ASP A 355 20.43 41.61 -2.02
C ASP A 355 19.23 41.59 -1.05
N ILE A 356 19.23 40.65 -0.13
CA ILE A 356 18.20 40.50 0.88
C ILE A 356 18.82 40.38 2.27
N THR A 357 18.06 40.78 3.29
CA THR A 357 18.45 40.57 4.69
C THR A 357 17.62 39.42 5.25
N THR A 358 18.30 38.42 5.77
CA THR A 358 17.63 37.25 6.38
C THR A 358 16.89 37.62 7.66
N VAL A 359 15.83 36.92 7.99
CA VAL A 359 15.13 37.01 9.29
C VAL A 359 15.37 35.75 10.11
N VAL A 360 14.96 35.78 11.36
CA VAL A 360 15.06 34.60 12.25
C VAL A 360 14.26 33.43 11.68
N ASN A 361 14.87 32.27 11.57
CA ASN A 361 14.17 31.07 11.12
C ASN A 361 13.17 30.59 12.19
N PRO A 362 11.88 30.43 11.86
CA PRO A 362 10.84 29.98 12.83
C PRO A 362 11.12 28.63 13.47
N GLN A 363 11.86 27.75 12.79
CA GLN A 363 12.18 26.40 13.26
C GLN A 363 13.53 26.32 13.98
N ASN A 364 14.44 27.27 13.73
CA ASN A 364 15.76 27.31 14.32
C ASN A 364 16.27 28.75 14.43
N SER A 365 16.19 29.33 15.62
CA SER A 365 16.53 30.73 15.89
C SER A 365 18.00 31.11 15.62
N SER A 366 18.91 30.16 15.47
CA SER A 366 20.30 30.39 15.14
C SER A 366 20.58 30.53 13.64
N ARG A 367 19.58 30.26 12.78
CA ARG A 367 19.71 30.31 11.31
C ARG A 367 18.91 31.45 10.70
N GLY A 368 19.40 31.95 9.59
CA GLY A 368 18.68 32.91 8.75
C GLY A 368 17.55 32.23 7.97
N PHE A 369 16.46 32.95 7.70
CA PHE A 369 15.34 32.54 6.89
C PHE A 369 15.05 33.55 5.80
N ILE A 370 14.81 33.10 4.58
CA ILE A 370 14.63 33.95 3.39
C ILE A 370 13.19 33.90 2.83
N GLY A 371 12.37 32.96 3.23
CA GLY A 371 10.96 32.93 2.82
C GLY A 371 10.71 32.31 1.44
N ILE A 372 11.50 31.31 1.04
CA ILE A 372 11.31 30.54 -0.19
C ILE A 372 11.12 29.06 0.10
N ASN A 373 10.48 28.36 -0.82
CA ASN A 373 10.22 26.92 -0.75
C ASN A 373 10.21 26.27 -2.15
N GLY A 374 9.70 25.06 -2.25
CA GLY A 374 9.47 24.39 -3.53
C GLY A 374 10.75 24.08 -4.30
N PHE A 375 11.83 23.78 -3.56
CA PHE A 375 13.15 23.58 -4.17
C PHE A 375 13.22 22.36 -5.09
N TYR A 376 13.88 22.55 -6.22
CA TYR A 376 14.26 21.46 -7.14
C TYR A 376 15.60 21.77 -7.80
N ASN A 377 16.39 20.76 -8.12
CA ASN A 377 17.61 20.94 -8.89
C ASN A 377 17.26 21.29 -10.34
N SER A 378 17.65 22.50 -10.79
CA SER A 378 17.55 22.89 -12.19
C SER A 378 18.64 22.18 -12.99
N ARG A 379 18.29 21.71 -14.18
CA ARG A 379 19.19 20.91 -15.01
C ARG A 379 18.94 21.15 -16.49
N GLU A 380 19.98 21.07 -17.28
CA GLU A 380 19.93 21.08 -18.73
C GLU A 380 20.49 19.78 -19.31
N LEU A 381 19.89 19.34 -20.40
CA LEU A 381 20.38 18.18 -21.13
C LEU A 381 21.70 18.53 -21.82
N LYS A 382 22.76 17.75 -21.60
CA LYS A 382 24.03 17.92 -22.30
C LYS A 382 23.82 17.72 -23.81
N ASP A 383 24.48 18.53 -24.62
CA ASP A 383 24.30 18.56 -26.08
C ASP A 383 24.52 17.21 -26.76
N GLU A 384 25.42 16.40 -26.23
CA GLU A 384 25.72 15.05 -26.75
C GLU A 384 24.55 14.07 -26.63
N PHE A 385 23.58 14.34 -25.76
CA PHE A 385 22.41 13.48 -25.54
C PHE A 385 21.11 14.03 -26.16
N LYS A 386 21.16 15.24 -26.72
CA LYS A 386 20.00 15.83 -27.39
C LYS A 386 19.59 14.94 -28.58
N GLY A 387 18.33 14.45 -28.54
CA GLY A 387 17.76 13.58 -29.58
C GLY A 387 18.07 12.08 -29.40
N SER A 388 18.71 11.65 -28.32
CA SER A 388 18.90 10.23 -28.05
C SER A 388 17.59 9.52 -27.66
N LEU A 389 17.42 8.26 -28.13
CA LEU A 389 16.27 7.43 -27.75
C LEU A 389 16.20 7.19 -26.22
N LEU A 390 17.33 7.20 -25.55
CA LEU A 390 17.40 7.02 -24.10
C LEU A 390 16.71 8.19 -23.36
N VAL A 391 16.97 9.42 -23.82
CA VAL A 391 16.34 10.62 -23.24
C VAL A 391 14.84 10.63 -23.50
N GLN A 392 14.40 10.29 -24.70
CA GLN A 392 12.98 10.17 -25.03
C GLN A 392 12.26 9.15 -24.16
N PHE A 393 12.95 8.06 -23.77
CA PHE A 393 12.40 7.05 -22.87
C PHE A 393 12.34 7.50 -21.40
N ILE A 394 13.29 8.37 -20.96
CA ILE A 394 13.34 8.89 -19.59
C ILE A 394 12.32 10.03 -19.38
N GLU A 395 12.02 10.79 -20.43
CA GLU A 395 11.08 11.93 -20.38
C GLU A 395 9.61 11.53 -20.67
N ALA A 396 9.37 10.29 -21.13
CA ALA A 396 8.04 9.71 -21.37
C ALA A 396 7.48 9.04 -20.11
#